data_bb4eeff9ce9d52f131dadd9fa407e194
#
_entry.id   bb4eeff9ce9d52f131dadd9fa407e194
#
_cell.length_a   1.000
_cell.length_b   1.000
_cell.length_c   1.000
_cell.angle_alpha   90.00
_cell.angle_beta   90.00
_cell.angle_gamma   90.00
#
_symmetry.space_group_name_H-M   'P 1'
#
loop_
_entity.id
_entity.type
_entity.pdbx_description
1 polymer ?
#
loop_
_entity_poly.entity_id
_entity_poly.type
_entity_poly.pdbx_seq_one_letter_code
_entity_poly.pdbx_strand_id
1 'polypeptide(L)'
;VKSALVVLVLVLSAACSAQAAPTARPEDGDVETGGISPFDNDHPAIRNLDPALREAVQQAAKEARAARGIDARVTSGWRSRRYQQRLLDEAVGKHGSVDEARKLVNTPEKSTHVSGKAVDIGPTDAADWFSRKGSRFGLCQIYANEMWHIELATTPGGECPPLLSNAAAG
;
A
#
# COMPACT_ATOMS: atom_id res chain seq x y z
N VAL A 1 16.79 71.98 -24.28
CA VAL A 1 16.45 71.21 -23.09
C VAL A 1 15.90 69.88 -23.58
N LYS A 2 16.69 68.79 -23.46
CA LYS A 2 16.25 67.38 -23.85
C LYS A 2 15.88 66.64 -22.57
N SER A 3 14.58 66.38 -22.38
CA SER A 3 14.09 65.56 -21.29
C SER A 3 14.23 64.07 -21.65
N ALA A 4 15.01 63.35 -20.89
CA ALA A 4 15.11 61.89 -21.01
C ALA A 4 14.04 61.26 -20.16
N LEU A 5 13.19 60.40 -20.80
CA LEU A 5 12.17 59.60 -20.14
C LEU A 5 12.81 58.28 -19.69
N VAL A 6 12.93 58.08 -18.39
CA VAL A 6 13.39 56.78 -17.83
C VAL A 6 12.17 55.87 -17.67
N VAL A 7 12.14 54.80 -18.47
CA VAL A 7 11.13 53.75 -18.35
C VAL A 7 11.63 52.70 -17.35
N LEU A 8 10.97 52.67 -16.20
CA LEU A 8 11.24 51.66 -15.17
C LEU A 8 10.48 50.36 -15.52
N VAL A 9 11.19 49.35 -15.97
CA VAL A 9 10.62 48.02 -16.23
C VAL A 9 10.61 47.24 -14.91
N LEU A 10 9.42 47.08 -14.35
CA LEU A 10 9.20 46.14 -13.21
C LEU A 10 9.18 44.71 -13.72
N VAL A 11 10.20 43.93 -13.41
CA VAL A 11 10.22 42.48 -13.64
C VAL A 11 9.52 41.81 -12.46
N LEU A 12 8.26 41.35 -12.64
CA LEU A 12 7.59 40.48 -11.68
C LEU A 12 8.18 39.06 -11.82
N SER A 13 9.05 38.68 -10.90
CA SER A 13 9.48 37.30 -10.74
C SER A 13 8.36 36.53 -10.05
N ALA A 14 7.61 35.70 -10.79
CA ALA A 14 6.70 34.73 -10.25
C ALA A 14 7.53 33.60 -9.59
N ALA A 15 7.64 33.61 -8.26
CA ALA A 15 8.19 32.52 -7.51
C ALA A 15 7.19 31.34 -7.57
N CYS A 16 7.47 30.33 -8.39
CA CYS A 16 6.80 29.03 -8.30
C CYS A 16 7.18 28.38 -6.96
N SER A 17 6.33 28.51 -5.96
CA SER A 17 6.44 27.75 -4.73
C SER A 17 6.14 26.29 -5.08
N ALA A 18 7.17 25.46 -5.19
CA ALA A 18 7.02 24.02 -5.23
C ALA A 18 6.37 23.59 -3.90
N GLN A 19 5.07 23.28 -3.94
CA GLN A 19 4.38 22.66 -2.81
C GLN A 19 5.02 21.28 -2.59
N ALA A 20 5.70 21.11 -1.45
CA ALA A 20 6.16 19.79 -1.04
C ALA A 20 4.95 18.84 -0.99
N ALA A 21 5.07 17.68 -1.61
CA ALA A 21 4.04 16.65 -1.52
C ALA A 21 3.71 16.41 -0.04
N PRO A 22 2.42 16.28 0.32
CA PRO A 22 2.04 16.07 1.71
C PRO A 22 2.71 14.80 2.21
N THR A 23 3.54 14.94 3.25
CA THR A 23 4.16 13.79 3.92
C THR A 23 3.09 12.81 4.36
N ALA A 24 3.35 11.54 4.15
CA ALA A 24 2.52 10.46 4.66
C ALA A 24 2.32 10.62 6.17
N ARG A 25 1.14 10.22 6.67
CA ARG A 25 0.77 10.39 8.07
C ARG A 25 0.34 9.04 8.63
N PRO A 26 0.81 8.66 9.84
CA PRO A 26 0.42 7.41 10.46
C PRO A 26 -1.10 7.22 10.55
N GLU A 27 -1.86 8.31 10.81
CA GLU A 27 -3.33 8.25 10.87
C GLU A 27 -4.00 7.85 9.55
N ASP A 28 -3.31 7.97 8.42
CA ASP A 28 -3.77 7.52 7.11
C ASP A 28 -3.41 6.06 6.80
N GLY A 29 -2.75 5.37 7.73
CA GLY A 29 -2.29 3.99 7.55
C GLY A 29 -0.94 3.91 6.81
N ASP A 30 -0.19 5.02 6.74
CA ASP A 30 1.17 4.97 6.22
C ASP A 30 2.09 4.21 7.16
N VAL A 31 2.93 3.37 6.57
CA VAL A 31 3.86 2.49 7.28
C VAL A 31 5.27 2.88 6.93
N GLU A 32 6.11 3.03 7.94
CA GLU A 32 7.53 3.37 7.78
C GLU A 32 8.29 2.31 6.97
N THR A 33 9.39 2.73 6.34
CA THR A 33 10.29 1.83 5.61
C THR A 33 10.75 0.68 6.50
N GLY A 34 10.60 -0.54 6.02
CA GLY A 34 10.89 -1.76 6.78
C GLY A 34 9.67 -2.42 7.43
N GLY A 35 8.52 -1.74 7.39
CA GLY A 35 7.26 -2.30 7.87
C GLY A 35 7.11 -2.30 9.39
N ILE A 36 5.91 -2.61 9.83
CA ILE A 36 5.52 -2.69 11.27
C ILE A 36 5.23 -4.13 11.66
N SER A 37 5.18 -4.40 12.96
CA SER A 37 4.75 -5.70 13.48
C SER A 37 3.27 -5.95 13.13
N PRO A 38 2.88 -7.15 12.68
CA PRO A 38 1.46 -7.49 12.51
C PRO A 38 0.67 -7.47 13.84
N PHE A 39 1.37 -7.37 14.98
CA PHE A 39 0.78 -7.29 16.33
C PHE A 39 0.67 -5.86 16.87
N ASP A 40 1.09 -4.86 16.11
CA ASP A 40 0.96 -3.44 16.48
C ASP A 40 -0.48 -2.97 16.25
N ASN A 41 -1.38 -3.39 17.14
CA ASN A 41 -2.81 -3.08 17.05
C ASN A 41 -3.14 -1.60 17.29
N ASP A 42 -2.19 -0.79 17.73
CA ASP A 42 -2.38 0.66 17.92
C ASP A 42 -2.15 1.41 16.60
N HIS A 43 -1.36 0.85 15.70
CA HIS A 43 -1.13 1.47 14.40
C HIS A 43 -2.36 1.35 13.49
N PRO A 44 -2.84 2.44 12.85
CA PRO A 44 -4.04 2.44 12.01
C PRO A 44 -4.02 1.41 10.87
N ALA A 45 -2.86 1.14 10.27
CA ALA A 45 -2.72 0.13 9.23
C ALA A 45 -3.10 -1.29 9.69
N ILE A 46 -2.95 -1.59 10.99
CA ILE A 46 -3.34 -2.87 11.60
C ILE A 46 -4.72 -2.78 12.23
N ARG A 47 -4.99 -1.73 13.02
CA ARG A 47 -6.23 -1.57 13.76
C ARG A 47 -7.46 -1.57 12.88
N ASN A 48 -7.38 -0.95 11.69
CA ASN A 48 -8.50 -0.79 10.77
C ASN A 48 -8.61 -1.93 9.73
N LEU A 49 -7.83 -3.00 9.88
CA LEU A 49 -8.06 -4.22 9.09
C LEU A 49 -9.37 -4.88 9.50
N ASP A 50 -9.98 -5.60 8.55
CA ASP A 50 -11.03 -6.56 8.86
C ASP A 50 -10.56 -7.48 10.00
N PRO A 51 -11.36 -7.67 11.06
CA PRO A 51 -10.95 -8.44 12.23
C PRO A 51 -10.51 -9.87 11.89
N ALA A 52 -11.17 -10.54 10.94
CA ALA A 52 -10.83 -11.90 10.55
C ALA A 52 -9.50 -11.94 9.77
N LEU A 53 -9.28 -10.99 8.86
CA LEU A 53 -8.00 -10.85 8.16
C LEU A 53 -6.86 -10.59 9.16
N ARG A 54 -7.04 -9.65 10.08
CA ARG A 54 -6.04 -9.32 11.09
C ARG A 54 -5.66 -10.53 11.93
N GLU A 55 -6.66 -11.28 12.41
CA GLU A 55 -6.42 -12.50 13.18
C GLU A 55 -5.66 -13.56 12.38
N ALA A 56 -6.07 -13.83 11.15
CA ALA A 56 -5.41 -14.77 10.25
C ALA A 56 -3.94 -14.40 9.99
N VAL A 57 -3.67 -13.12 9.71
CA VAL A 57 -2.30 -12.60 9.51
C VAL A 57 -1.45 -12.77 10.76
N GLN A 58 -1.98 -12.48 11.94
CA GLN A 58 -1.26 -12.65 13.21
C GLN A 58 -0.97 -14.11 13.51
N GLN A 59 -1.90 -15.03 13.24
CA GLN A 59 -1.69 -16.47 13.40
C GLN A 59 -0.62 -16.99 12.42
N ALA A 60 -0.70 -16.60 11.15
CA ALA A 60 0.28 -16.94 10.13
C ALA A 60 1.68 -16.44 10.48
N ALA A 61 1.81 -15.19 10.96
CA ALA A 61 3.08 -14.62 11.38
C ALA A 61 3.71 -15.37 12.57
N LYS A 62 2.89 -15.79 13.57
CA LYS A 62 3.38 -16.63 14.68
C LYS A 62 3.93 -17.96 14.18
N GLU A 63 3.23 -18.62 13.24
CA GLU A 63 3.69 -19.90 12.71
C GLU A 63 4.93 -19.73 11.84
N ALA A 64 5.01 -18.72 10.98
CA ALA A 64 6.19 -18.43 10.16
C ALA A 64 7.43 -18.25 11.03
N ARG A 65 7.30 -17.52 12.13
CA ARG A 65 8.37 -17.32 13.11
C ARG A 65 8.76 -18.64 13.82
N ALA A 66 7.78 -19.40 14.30
CA ALA A 66 8.03 -20.66 15.02
C ALA A 66 8.66 -21.73 14.13
N ALA A 67 8.17 -21.88 12.89
CA ALA A 67 8.59 -22.93 11.98
C ALA A 67 9.89 -22.62 11.22
N ARG A 68 10.20 -21.33 10.98
CA ARG A 68 11.29 -20.91 10.08
C ARG A 68 12.12 -19.73 10.59
N GLY A 69 11.80 -19.14 11.74
CA GLY A 69 12.44 -17.94 12.24
C GLY A 69 12.15 -16.68 11.42
N ILE A 70 11.13 -16.71 10.55
CA ILE A 70 10.76 -15.58 9.70
C ILE A 70 10.06 -14.52 10.53
N ASP A 71 10.58 -13.29 10.50
CA ASP A 71 9.99 -12.11 11.15
C ASP A 71 9.13 -11.35 10.14
N ALA A 72 7.89 -11.80 9.96
CA ALA A 72 6.95 -11.16 9.05
C ALA A 72 6.61 -9.74 9.50
N ARG A 73 6.62 -8.81 8.55
CA ARG A 73 6.27 -7.40 8.74
C ARG A 73 5.12 -7.04 7.81
N VAL A 74 4.24 -6.15 8.27
CA VAL A 74 3.24 -5.51 7.40
C VAL A 74 3.87 -4.26 6.83
N THR A 75 4.12 -4.27 5.53
CA THR A 75 4.66 -3.12 4.79
C THR A 75 3.57 -2.18 4.29
N SER A 76 2.32 -2.67 4.22
CA SER A 76 1.11 -1.89 4.04
C SER A 76 -0.10 -2.68 4.54
N GLY A 77 -1.00 -2.01 5.24
CA GLY A 77 -2.27 -2.57 5.71
C GLY A 77 -3.44 -1.72 5.25
N TRP A 78 -4.35 -1.38 6.17
CA TRP A 78 -5.40 -0.42 5.87
C TRP A 78 -4.82 0.93 5.47
N ARG A 79 -5.45 1.56 4.45
CA ARG A 79 -5.11 2.91 3.96
C ARG A 79 -6.36 3.78 3.95
N SER A 80 -6.23 5.05 4.35
CA SER A 80 -7.31 6.01 4.12
C SER A 80 -7.53 6.23 2.61
N ARG A 81 -8.74 6.63 2.23
CA ARG A 81 -9.06 7.00 0.83
C ARG A 81 -8.13 8.09 0.30
N ARG A 82 -7.81 9.07 1.15
CA ARG A 82 -6.89 10.18 0.81
C ARG A 82 -5.47 9.66 0.54
N TYR A 83 -4.99 8.74 1.35
CA TYR A 83 -3.67 8.14 1.14
C TYR A 83 -3.63 7.31 -0.13
N GLN A 84 -4.65 6.47 -0.36
CA GLN A 84 -4.75 5.68 -1.58
C GLN A 84 -4.80 6.54 -2.84
N GLN A 85 -5.54 7.67 -2.82
CA GLN A 85 -5.56 8.62 -3.95
C GLN A 85 -4.17 9.20 -4.22
N ARG A 86 -3.45 9.62 -3.17
CA ARG A 86 -2.07 10.12 -3.31
C ARG A 86 -1.14 9.08 -3.93
N LEU A 87 -1.21 7.82 -3.47
CA LEU A 87 -0.40 6.73 -4.04
C LEU A 87 -0.73 6.51 -5.53
N LEU A 88 -1.99 6.62 -5.92
CA LEU A 88 -2.39 6.52 -7.33
C LEU A 88 -1.83 7.70 -8.14
N ASP A 89 -1.94 8.93 -7.63
CA ASP A 89 -1.42 10.13 -8.31
C ASP A 89 0.10 10.04 -8.49
N GLU A 90 0.83 9.59 -7.47
CA GLU A 90 2.28 9.33 -7.54
C GLU A 90 2.61 8.23 -8.57
N ALA A 91 1.82 7.14 -8.59
CA ALA A 91 1.98 6.08 -9.57
C ALA A 91 1.71 6.55 -11.00
N VAL A 92 0.69 7.40 -11.22
CA VAL A 92 0.42 8.02 -12.53
C VAL A 92 1.60 8.88 -12.98
N GLY A 93 2.15 9.70 -12.08
CA GLY A 93 3.36 10.49 -12.37
C GLY A 93 4.58 9.63 -12.75
N LYS A 94 4.73 8.47 -12.11
CA LYS A 94 5.84 7.54 -12.33
C LYS A 94 5.67 6.70 -13.61
N HIS A 95 4.46 6.23 -13.91
CA HIS A 95 4.17 5.29 -14.99
C HIS A 95 3.57 5.94 -16.25
N GLY A 96 3.27 7.24 -16.20
CA GLY A 96 2.87 8.05 -17.34
C GLY A 96 1.39 7.95 -17.72
N SER A 97 0.61 7.00 -17.16
CA SER A 97 -0.82 6.91 -17.40
C SER A 97 -1.57 6.27 -16.22
N VAL A 98 -2.86 6.55 -16.11
CA VAL A 98 -3.76 5.95 -15.12
C VAL A 98 -3.85 4.43 -15.31
N ASP A 99 -3.91 3.96 -16.55
CA ASP A 99 -4.05 2.53 -16.85
C ASP A 99 -2.81 1.74 -16.40
N GLU A 100 -1.61 2.27 -16.64
CA GLU A 100 -0.37 1.63 -16.17
C GLU A 100 -0.24 1.71 -14.64
N ALA A 101 -0.58 2.85 -14.04
CA ALA A 101 -0.55 3.02 -12.60
C ALA A 101 -1.48 2.03 -11.87
N ARG A 102 -2.69 1.80 -12.40
CA ARG A 102 -3.69 0.90 -11.81
C ARG A 102 -3.29 -0.57 -11.81
N LYS A 103 -2.30 -0.97 -12.57
CA LYS A 103 -1.74 -2.34 -12.47
C LYS A 103 -1.04 -2.61 -11.14
N LEU A 104 -0.65 -1.55 -10.42
CA LEU A 104 0.05 -1.61 -9.13
C LEU A 104 -0.73 -0.91 -8.00
N VAL A 105 -1.45 0.18 -8.32
CA VAL A 105 -2.15 1.00 -7.33
C VAL A 105 -3.57 1.26 -7.80
N ASN A 106 -4.53 0.57 -7.21
CA ASN A 106 -5.94 0.73 -7.60
C ASN A 106 -6.54 2.05 -7.09
N THR A 107 -7.70 2.44 -7.63
CA THR A 107 -8.44 3.62 -7.15
C THR A 107 -8.93 3.41 -5.71
N PRO A 108 -9.20 4.51 -4.95
CA PRO A 108 -9.74 4.39 -3.60
C PRO A 108 -11.07 3.61 -3.49
N GLU A 109 -11.85 3.55 -4.57
CA GLU A 109 -13.12 2.82 -4.64
C GLU A 109 -12.93 1.32 -4.74
N LYS A 110 -11.86 0.89 -5.40
CA LYS A 110 -11.58 -0.52 -5.71
C LYS A 110 -10.51 -1.15 -4.82
N SER A 111 -9.69 -0.33 -4.13
CA SER A 111 -8.60 -0.82 -3.30
C SER A 111 -9.11 -1.61 -2.10
N THR A 112 -8.69 -2.86 -2.01
CA THR A 112 -8.95 -3.74 -0.85
C THR A 112 -8.23 -3.27 0.41
N HIS A 113 -7.14 -2.51 0.29
CA HIS A 113 -6.51 -1.82 1.42
C HIS A 113 -7.42 -0.77 2.05
N VAL A 114 -8.16 0.00 1.25
CA VAL A 114 -9.09 1.02 1.77
C VAL A 114 -10.25 0.39 2.53
N SER A 115 -10.69 -0.79 2.14
CA SER A 115 -11.72 -1.54 2.86
C SER A 115 -11.18 -2.38 4.01
N GLY A 116 -9.86 -2.35 4.27
CA GLY A 116 -9.22 -3.14 5.32
C GLY A 116 -9.13 -4.64 5.00
N LYS A 117 -9.28 -5.04 3.75
CA LYS A 117 -9.34 -6.44 3.32
C LYS A 117 -8.05 -6.98 2.72
N ALA A 118 -6.99 -6.19 2.70
CA ALA A 118 -5.67 -6.59 2.20
C ALA A 118 -4.54 -6.14 3.12
N VAL A 119 -3.44 -6.90 3.09
CA VAL A 119 -2.15 -6.54 3.65
C VAL A 119 -1.04 -6.84 2.67
N ASP A 120 -0.01 -6.00 2.67
CA ASP A 120 1.26 -6.29 2.01
C ASP A 120 2.26 -6.79 3.05
N ILE A 121 2.84 -7.96 2.79
CA ILE A 121 3.76 -8.65 3.70
C ILE A 121 5.20 -8.53 3.19
N GLY A 122 6.10 -8.22 4.08
CA GLY A 122 7.54 -8.23 3.87
C GLY A 122 8.29 -8.84 5.06
N PRO A 123 9.60 -9.04 4.95
CA PRO A 123 10.42 -9.01 3.72
C PRO A 123 10.08 -10.14 2.73
N THR A 124 10.86 -10.29 1.66
CA THR A 124 10.54 -11.22 0.56
C THR A 124 10.35 -12.67 1.00
N ASP A 125 11.13 -13.15 1.96
CA ASP A 125 10.99 -14.49 2.53
C ASP A 125 9.67 -14.69 3.29
N ALA A 126 9.20 -13.64 3.97
CA ALA A 126 7.88 -13.65 4.59
C ALA A 126 6.77 -13.64 3.54
N ALA A 127 6.87 -12.80 2.51
CA ALA A 127 5.91 -12.79 1.40
C ALA A 127 5.84 -14.15 0.69
N ASP A 128 6.98 -14.79 0.39
CA ASP A 128 7.03 -16.15 -0.18
C ASP A 128 6.38 -17.17 0.76
N TRP A 129 6.65 -17.10 2.06
CA TRP A 129 6.03 -18.01 3.02
C TRP A 129 4.51 -17.84 3.07
N PHE A 130 4.02 -16.58 3.11
CA PHE A 130 2.58 -16.29 3.12
C PHE A 130 1.90 -16.75 1.83
N SER A 131 2.50 -16.55 0.66
CA SER A 131 1.95 -16.99 -0.62
C SER A 131 1.81 -18.52 -0.70
N ARG A 132 2.74 -19.28 -0.09
CA ARG A 132 2.76 -20.75 -0.13
C ARG A 132 2.02 -21.43 1.02
N LYS A 133 1.92 -20.81 2.17
CA LYS A 133 1.41 -21.41 3.40
C LYS A 133 0.22 -20.67 4.00
N GLY A 134 -0.08 -19.49 3.47
CA GLY A 134 -1.15 -18.63 3.97
C GLY A 134 -2.53 -19.27 3.91
N SER A 135 -2.81 -20.11 2.89
CA SER A 135 -4.10 -20.81 2.75
C SER A 135 -4.48 -21.66 3.97
N ARG A 136 -3.51 -22.10 4.76
CA ARG A 136 -3.76 -22.78 6.05
C ARG A 136 -4.53 -21.91 7.03
N PHE A 137 -4.48 -20.58 6.84
CA PHE A 137 -5.17 -19.55 7.63
C PHE A 137 -6.26 -18.83 6.82
N GLY A 138 -6.56 -19.31 5.59
CA GLY A 138 -7.48 -18.66 4.67
C GLY A 138 -6.88 -17.50 3.87
N LEU A 139 -5.58 -17.24 4.04
CA LEU A 139 -4.84 -16.15 3.39
C LEU A 139 -4.33 -16.58 2.01
N CYS A 140 -4.56 -15.74 0.99
CA CYS A 140 -4.14 -16.01 -0.38
C CYS A 140 -3.42 -14.81 -0.99
N GLN A 141 -2.37 -15.07 -1.76
CA GLN A 141 -1.90 -14.11 -2.75
C GLN A 141 -2.98 -13.95 -3.83
N ILE A 142 -3.27 -12.72 -4.23
CA ILE A 142 -4.33 -12.43 -5.21
C ILE A 142 -3.77 -12.05 -6.58
N TYR A 143 -2.67 -11.29 -6.63
CA TYR A 143 -2.12 -10.79 -7.88
C TYR A 143 -0.81 -11.49 -8.24
N ALA A 144 -0.66 -11.88 -9.50
CA ALA A 144 0.54 -12.57 -10.00
C ALA A 144 1.80 -11.67 -9.94
N ASN A 145 1.63 -10.36 -10.12
CA ASN A 145 2.71 -9.37 -10.09
C ASN A 145 3.04 -8.84 -8.69
N GLU A 146 2.28 -9.24 -7.65
CA GLU A 146 2.43 -8.76 -6.26
C GLU A 146 2.40 -9.93 -5.28
N MET A 147 3.53 -10.61 -5.12
CA MET A 147 3.66 -11.74 -4.20
C MET A 147 3.36 -11.35 -2.75
N TRP A 148 3.58 -10.10 -2.40
CA TRP A 148 3.36 -9.54 -1.06
C TRP A 148 1.89 -9.26 -0.75
N HIS A 149 1.02 -9.08 -1.76
CA HIS A 149 -0.38 -8.70 -1.58
C HIS A 149 -1.24 -9.90 -1.18
N ILE A 150 -1.71 -9.89 0.06
CA ILE A 150 -2.40 -11.00 0.72
C ILE A 150 -3.80 -10.58 1.17
N GLU A 151 -4.80 -11.40 0.86
CA GLU A 151 -6.19 -11.22 1.29
C GLU A 151 -6.72 -12.49 1.98
N LEU A 152 -7.78 -12.35 2.76
CA LEU A 152 -8.53 -13.48 3.29
C LEU A 152 -9.54 -13.93 2.22
N ALA A 153 -9.15 -14.88 1.38
CA ALA A 153 -9.89 -15.25 0.16
C ALA A 153 -10.38 -16.71 0.12
N THR A 154 -10.12 -17.47 1.17
CA THR A 154 -10.64 -18.83 1.33
C THR A 154 -10.89 -19.14 2.81
N THR A 155 -11.47 -20.32 3.11
CA THR A 155 -11.52 -20.83 4.48
C THR A 155 -10.15 -21.38 4.90
N PRO A 156 -9.82 -21.44 6.20
CA PRO A 156 -8.58 -22.05 6.67
C PRO A 156 -8.40 -23.48 6.14
N GLY A 157 -7.28 -23.71 5.44
CA GLY A 157 -6.98 -24.97 4.77
C GLY A 157 -7.64 -25.17 3.40
N GLY A 158 -8.45 -24.19 2.94
CA GLY A 158 -9.08 -24.24 1.62
C GLY A 158 -8.13 -23.89 0.48
N GLU A 159 -8.64 -24.00 -0.75
CA GLU A 159 -7.91 -23.68 -1.97
C GLU A 159 -8.03 -22.19 -2.29
N CYS A 160 -6.91 -21.56 -2.63
CA CYS A 160 -6.88 -20.18 -3.07
C CYS A 160 -7.44 -20.01 -4.49
N PRO A 161 -8.12 -18.90 -4.79
CA PRO A 161 -8.58 -18.60 -6.15
C PRO A 161 -7.39 -18.49 -7.12
N PRO A 162 -7.63 -18.65 -8.43
CA PRO A 162 -6.63 -18.36 -9.45
C PRO A 162 -6.12 -16.92 -9.34
N LEU A 163 -4.81 -16.72 -9.55
CA LEU A 163 -4.21 -15.40 -9.51
C LEU A 163 -4.79 -14.49 -10.62
N LEU A 164 -5.15 -13.29 -10.26
CA LEU A 164 -5.36 -12.19 -11.20
C LEU A 164 -4.02 -11.68 -11.71
N SER A 165 -3.99 -11.18 -12.95
CA SER A 165 -2.73 -10.71 -13.54
C SER A 165 -2.11 -9.52 -12.79
N ASN A 166 -2.95 -8.62 -12.27
CA ASN A 166 -2.56 -7.42 -11.53
C ASN A 166 -3.78 -6.77 -10.87
N ALA A 167 -3.58 -5.69 -10.11
CA ALA A 167 -4.62 -4.98 -9.38
C ALA A 167 -5.74 -4.38 -10.27
N ALA A 168 -5.46 -4.08 -11.54
CA ALA A 168 -6.48 -3.56 -12.48
C ALA A 168 -7.45 -4.63 -12.97
N ALA A 169 -7.14 -5.92 -12.77
CA ALA A 169 -7.97 -7.05 -13.20
C ALA A 169 -9.06 -7.43 -12.18
N GLY A 170 -9.04 -6.79 -10.98
CA GLY A 170 -10.00 -7.00 -9.89
C GLY A 170 -11.05 -5.91 -9.76
#